data_c52839486579876f3508011791641d75
#
_entry.id   c52839486579876f3508011791641d75
#
_cell.length_a   1.000
_cell.length_b   1.000
_cell.length_c   1.000
_cell.angle_alpha   90.00
_cell.angle_beta   90.00
_cell.angle_gamma   90.00
#
_symmetry.space_group_name_H-M   'P 1'
#
loop_
_entity.id
_entity.type
_entity.pdbx_description
1 polymer ?
#
loop_
_entity_poly.entity_id
_entity_poly.type
_entity_poly.pdbx_seq_one_letter_code
_entity_poly.pdbx_strand_id
1 'polypeptide(L)'
;MTHEQCTTTGDNLNEWIQSMKNADGIILASPVYYAGIAGTMKCFLDRAFYVAGSNGGLFRHKVGAAVVAVRRTGGSVTFDSLNHYLTHSEMILATSNYWNIIHGRTPGEAEQDLEGAQIMSVLGNTMAWLLKMREQTKDTLLAPVAVKKVMTSFIR
;
A
#
# COMPACT_ATOMS: atom_id res chain seq x y z
N MET A 1 10.42 6.38 19.65
CA MET A 1 10.98 5.64 18.51
C MET A 1 11.51 6.64 17.51
N THR A 2 12.76 7.02 17.66
CA THR A 2 13.35 8.16 16.90
C THR A 2 14.32 7.72 15.79
N HIS A 3 14.32 6.42 15.40
CA HIS A 3 15.32 5.88 14.49
C HIS A 3 14.75 5.28 13.21
N GLU A 4 13.47 5.56 12.87
CA GLU A 4 12.81 5.02 11.68
C GLU A 4 12.94 3.50 11.55
N GLN A 5 12.97 2.80 12.68
CA GLN A 5 13.21 1.36 12.79
C GLN A 5 12.25 0.70 13.77
N CYS A 6 11.89 -0.53 13.47
CA CYS A 6 11.22 -1.42 14.41
C CYS A 6 12.22 -1.91 15.46
N THR A 7 11.82 -1.96 16.71
CA THR A 7 12.65 -2.47 17.82
C THR A 7 12.76 -3.99 17.84
N THR A 8 11.84 -4.70 17.19
CA THR A 8 11.95 -6.15 17.02
C THR A 8 12.98 -6.44 15.94
N THR A 9 14.02 -7.17 16.31
CA THR A 9 15.13 -7.57 15.44
C THR A 9 15.03 -9.06 15.10
N GLY A 10 15.84 -9.52 14.15
CA GLY A 10 15.90 -10.92 13.71
C GLY A 10 15.16 -11.19 12.39
N ASP A 11 14.71 -10.13 11.73
CA ASP A 11 14.17 -10.18 10.36
C ASP A 11 14.64 -8.96 9.54
N ASN A 12 14.32 -8.94 8.24
CA ASN A 12 14.75 -7.90 7.33
C ASN A 12 13.77 -6.71 7.27
N LEU A 13 12.85 -6.58 8.23
CA LEU A 13 11.80 -5.55 8.20
C LEU A 13 12.38 -4.14 8.09
N ASN A 14 13.45 -3.85 8.84
CA ASN A 14 14.04 -2.51 8.83
C ASN A 14 14.66 -2.15 7.49
N GLU A 15 15.26 -3.11 6.79
CA GLU A 15 15.76 -2.93 5.43
C GLU A 15 14.62 -2.65 4.45
N TRP A 16 13.51 -3.39 4.59
CA TRP A 16 12.33 -3.18 3.74
C TRP A 16 11.66 -1.83 3.99
N ILE A 17 11.59 -1.35 5.25
CA ILE A 17 11.10 -0.02 5.57
C ILE A 17 11.95 1.06 4.87
N GLN A 18 13.28 0.92 4.88
CA GLN A 18 14.16 1.87 4.18
C GLN A 18 13.96 1.81 2.65
N SER A 19 13.76 0.62 2.09
CA SER A 19 13.42 0.47 0.66
C SER A 19 12.10 1.15 0.32
N MET A 20 11.05 0.96 1.15
CA MET A 20 9.77 1.64 0.99
C MET A 20 9.89 3.16 1.14
N LYS A 21 10.72 3.63 2.08
CA LYS A 21 11.00 5.05 2.28
C LYS A 21 11.67 5.69 1.05
N ASN A 22 12.55 4.97 0.39
CA ASN A 22 13.28 5.47 -0.77
C ASN A 22 12.50 5.35 -2.10
N ALA A 23 11.44 4.53 -2.13
CA ALA A 23 10.60 4.39 -3.31
C ALA A 23 9.65 5.58 -3.47
N ASP A 24 9.33 5.97 -4.71
CA ASP A 24 8.34 6.99 -5.03
C ASP A 24 6.91 6.44 -5.03
N GLY A 25 6.76 5.14 -5.22
CA GLY A 25 5.49 4.43 -5.20
C GLY A 25 5.58 3.08 -4.51
N ILE A 26 4.48 2.63 -3.92
CA ILE A 26 4.38 1.39 -3.17
C ILE A 26 3.14 0.61 -3.61
N ILE A 27 3.32 -0.65 -4.01
CA ILE A 27 2.21 -1.57 -4.28
C ILE A 27 2.14 -2.58 -3.14
N LEU A 28 0.98 -2.65 -2.47
CA LEU A 28 0.68 -3.67 -1.49
C LEU A 28 -0.08 -4.82 -2.16
N ALA A 29 0.53 -6.00 -2.22
CA ALA A 29 -0.06 -7.16 -2.86
C ALA A 29 -0.23 -8.31 -1.86
N SER A 30 -1.40 -8.94 -1.86
CA SER A 30 -1.65 -10.10 -1.00
C SER A 30 -2.56 -11.12 -1.67
N PRO A 31 -2.31 -12.43 -1.49
CA PRO A 31 -3.34 -13.43 -1.70
C PRO A 31 -4.42 -13.29 -0.63
N VAL A 32 -5.61 -13.84 -0.94
CA VAL A 32 -6.73 -13.89 0.01
C VAL A 32 -6.69 -15.19 0.81
N TYR A 33 -6.57 -15.06 2.12
CA TYR A 33 -6.73 -16.15 3.07
C TYR A 33 -7.84 -15.81 4.08
N TYR A 34 -8.90 -16.65 4.13
CA TYR A 34 -10.04 -16.42 5.02
C TYR A 34 -10.64 -15.01 4.91
N ALA A 35 -10.83 -14.55 3.66
CA ALA A 35 -11.33 -13.21 3.33
C ALA A 35 -10.50 -12.06 3.93
N GLY A 36 -9.19 -12.23 4.02
CA GLY A 36 -8.27 -11.23 4.60
C GLY A 36 -6.88 -11.30 3.99
N ILE A 37 -6.07 -10.34 4.41
CA ILE A 37 -4.65 -10.25 4.06
C ILE A 37 -3.91 -11.48 4.61
N ALA A 38 -2.99 -12.04 3.84
CA ALA A 38 -2.11 -13.11 4.32
C ALA A 38 -1.43 -12.72 5.63
N GLY A 39 -1.44 -13.63 6.63
CA GLY A 39 -0.98 -13.31 7.99
C GLY A 39 0.44 -12.75 8.05
N THR A 40 1.38 -13.29 7.28
CA THR A 40 2.75 -12.78 7.19
C THR A 40 2.80 -11.36 6.61
N MET A 41 1.99 -11.08 5.57
CA MET A 41 1.87 -9.74 5.01
C MET A 41 1.23 -8.78 6.02
N LYS A 42 0.19 -9.22 6.74
CA LYS A 42 -0.45 -8.40 7.78
C LYS A 42 0.55 -8.02 8.89
N CYS A 43 1.34 -8.97 9.40
CA CYS A 43 2.37 -8.70 10.40
C CYS A 43 3.43 -7.71 9.90
N PHE A 44 3.84 -7.85 8.63
CA PHE A 44 4.77 -6.91 8.00
C PHE A 44 4.16 -5.49 7.94
N LEU A 45 2.93 -5.37 7.42
CA LEU A 45 2.26 -4.07 7.25
C LEU A 45 2.04 -3.36 8.59
N ASP A 46 1.55 -4.06 9.62
CA ASP A 46 1.31 -3.47 10.94
C ASP A 46 2.58 -2.85 11.51
N ARG A 47 3.71 -3.55 11.40
CA ARG A 47 5.00 -3.06 11.89
C ARG A 47 5.57 -1.93 11.04
N ALA A 48 5.58 -2.08 9.71
CA ALA A 48 6.15 -1.09 8.80
C ALA A 48 5.38 0.23 8.84
N PHE A 49 4.06 0.17 8.79
CA PHE A 49 3.22 1.37 8.81
C PHE A 49 3.15 2.02 10.20
N TYR A 50 3.27 1.24 11.28
CA TYR A 50 3.41 1.80 12.62
C TYR A 50 4.72 2.60 12.76
N VAL A 51 5.84 2.05 12.28
CA VAL A 51 7.13 2.76 12.24
C VAL A 51 7.02 4.03 11.41
N ALA A 52 6.44 3.93 10.21
CA ALA A 52 6.29 5.07 9.31
C ALA A 52 5.45 6.20 9.95
N GLY A 53 4.31 5.87 10.55
CA GLY A 53 3.44 6.84 11.21
C GLY A 53 4.09 7.50 12.43
N SER A 54 4.83 6.73 13.23
CA SER A 54 5.54 7.21 14.42
C SER A 54 6.75 8.10 14.12
N ASN A 55 7.22 8.12 12.87
CA ASN A 55 8.37 8.90 12.41
C ASN A 55 7.99 9.99 11.38
N GLY A 56 6.87 10.65 11.58
CA GLY A 56 6.47 11.80 10.77
C GLY A 56 5.82 11.43 9.43
N GLY A 57 5.39 10.18 9.27
CA GLY A 57 4.69 9.74 8.05
C GLY A 57 5.65 9.49 6.89
N LEU A 58 6.55 8.51 7.03
CA LEU A 58 7.60 8.21 6.01
C LEU A 58 7.05 7.90 4.62
N PHE A 59 5.79 7.46 4.52
CA PHE A 59 5.15 7.10 3.26
C PHE A 59 4.19 8.17 2.74
N ARG A 60 4.07 9.28 3.45
CA ARG A 60 3.17 10.39 3.13
C ARG A 60 3.41 10.89 1.71
N HIS A 61 2.31 11.07 0.96
CA HIS A 61 2.28 11.57 -0.42
C HIS A 61 3.00 10.70 -1.47
N LYS A 62 3.45 9.49 -1.11
CA LYS A 62 3.88 8.51 -2.12
C LYS A 62 2.67 7.99 -2.89
N VAL A 63 2.87 7.56 -4.13
CA VAL A 63 1.81 6.88 -4.88
C VAL A 63 1.64 5.47 -4.34
N GLY A 64 0.42 5.10 -3.97
CA GLY A 64 0.10 3.78 -3.42
C GLY A 64 -0.95 3.04 -4.22
N ALA A 65 -0.83 1.72 -4.27
CA ALA A 65 -1.85 0.85 -4.85
C ALA A 65 -1.99 -0.44 -4.04
N ALA A 66 -3.21 -0.97 -3.97
CA ALA A 66 -3.49 -2.30 -3.44
C ALA A 66 -3.82 -3.25 -4.58
N VAL A 67 -3.33 -4.50 -4.51
CA VAL A 67 -3.57 -5.56 -5.50
C VAL A 67 -3.85 -6.86 -4.76
N VAL A 68 -4.82 -7.62 -5.23
CA VAL A 68 -5.26 -8.85 -4.57
C VAL A 68 -5.34 -10.01 -5.56
N ALA A 69 -4.75 -11.13 -5.19
CA ALA A 69 -4.95 -12.40 -5.89
C ALA A 69 -5.94 -13.27 -5.12
N VAL A 70 -7.00 -13.73 -5.78
CA VAL A 70 -8.06 -14.51 -5.13
C VAL A 70 -8.53 -15.66 -6.00
N ARG A 71 -8.87 -16.79 -5.35
CA ARG A 71 -9.50 -17.91 -6.06
C ARG A 71 -10.95 -17.61 -6.44
N ARG A 72 -11.75 -17.03 -5.53
CA ARG A 72 -13.21 -16.87 -5.72
C ARG A 72 -13.80 -15.67 -4.99
N THR A 73 -13.80 -15.67 -3.66
CA THR A 73 -14.47 -14.68 -2.82
C THR A 73 -13.50 -14.07 -1.80
N GLY A 74 -13.88 -12.94 -1.20
CA GLY A 74 -13.06 -12.24 -0.19
C GLY A 74 -12.06 -11.24 -0.76
N GLY A 75 -12.00 -11.08 -2.09
CA GLY A 75 -11.09 -10.14 -2.75
C GLY A 75 -11.35 -8.69 -2.35
N SER A 76 -12.59 -8.22 -2.38
CA SER A 76 -12.95 -6.84 -2.03
C SER A 76 -12.62 -6.50 -0.57
N VAL A 77 -12.93 -7.41 0.36
CA VAL A 77 -12.61 -7.20 1.79
C VAL A 77 -11.10 -7.10 2.02
N THR A 78 -10.32 -7.93 1.33
CA THR A 78 -8.85 -7.89 1.41
C THR A 78 -8.30 -6.63 0.75
N PHE A 79 -8.84 -6.22 -0.39
CA PHE A 79 -8.51 -4.99 -1.09
C PHE A 79 -8.76 -3.75 -0.21
N ASP A 80 -9.94 -3.65 0.42
CA ASP A 80 -10.27 -2.57 1.34
C ASP A 80 -9.31 -2.54 2.53
N SER A 81 -8.99 -3.71 3.09
CA SER A 81 -8.06 -3.82 4.22
C SER A 81 -6.65 -3.34 3.86
N LEU A 82 -6.16 -3.60 2.64
CA LEU A 82 -4.88 -3.05 2.16
C LEU A 82 -4.95 -1.53 1.95
N ASN A 83 -6.05 -1.03 1.39
CA ASN A 83 -6.23 0.41 1.18
C ASN A 83 -6.29 1.20 2.49
N HIS A 84 -6.71 0.60 3.61
CA HIS A 84 -6.66 1.27 4.92
C HIS A 84 -5.24 1.69 5.32
N TYR A 85 -4.21 0.89 5.01
CA TYR A 85 -2.82 1.27 5.26
C TYR A 85 -2.40 2.49 4.42
N LEU A 86 -2.74 2.47 3.14
CA LEU A 86 -2.39 3.53 2.20
C LEU A 86 -3.08 4.85 2.56
N THR A 87 -4.40 4.80 2.82
CA THR A 87 -5.20 5.99 3.17
C THR A 87 -4.80 6.56 4.53
N HIS A 88 -4.58 5.69 5.55
CA HIS A 88 -4.12 6.15 6.88
C HIS A 88 -2.77 6.87 6.81
N SER A 89 -1.93 6.52 5.85
CA SER A 89 -0.59 7.10 5.66
C SER A 89 -0.55 8.31 4.74
N GLU A 90 -1.69 8.90 4.40
CA GLU A 90 -1.82 10.05 3.51
C GLU A 90 -1.16 9.81 2.13
N MET A 91 -1.23 8.57 1.61
CA MET A 91 -0.71 8.24 0.30
C MET A 91 -1.70 8.62 -0.81
N ILE A 92 -1.19 8.90 -2.00
CA ILE A 92 -1.99 9.16 -3.20
C ILE A 92 -2.36 7.83 -3.84
N LEU A 93 -3.65 7.46 -3.80
CA LEU A 93 -4.09 6.18 -4.34
C LEU A 93 -4.13 6.19 -5.87
N ALA A 94 -3.41 5.24 -6.48
CA ALA A 94 -3.59 4.91 -7.88
C ALA A 94 -4.77 3.94 -8.01
N THR A 95 -5.68 4.25 -8.92
CA THR A 95 -6.87 3.44 -9.21
C THR A 95 -6.80 2.84 -10.62
N SER A 96 -7.61 1.83 -10.87
CA SER A 96 -7.88 1.29 -12.19
C SER A 96 -9.34 1.57 -12.61
N ASN A 97 -9.81 0.88 -13.63
CA ASN A 97 -11.21 0.92 -14.08
C ASN A 97 -12.14 -0.03 -13.30
N TYR A 98 -11.60 -0.79 -12.34
CA TYR A 98 -12.34 -1.66 -11.42
C TYR A 98 -11.52 -1.91 -10.14
N TRP A 99 -11.97 -2.75 -9.22
CA TRP A 99 -11.16 -3.16 -8.07
C TRP A 99 -9.97 -4.00 -8.52
N ASN A 100 -8.79 -3.75 -7.96
CA ASN A 100 -7.54 -4.37 -8.37
C ASN A 100 -7.45 -5.83 -7.87
N ILE A 101 -8.28 -6.69 -8.42
CA ILE A 101 -8.39 -8.10 -8.07
C ILE A 101 -8.13 -8.93 -9.31
N ILE A 102 -7.31 -9.97 -9.17
CA ILE A 102 -7.06 -10.98 -10.19
C ILE A 102 -7.42 -12.36 -9.65
N HIS A 103 -8.03 -13.19 -10.50
CA HIS A 103 -8.54 -14.50 -10.11
C HIS A 103 -7.64 -15.62 -10.61
N GLY A 104 -7.42 -16.62 -9.75
CA GLY A 104 -6.68 -17.83 -10.08
C GLY A 104 -6.54 -18.75 -8.87
N ARG A 105 -6.47 -20.05 -9.10
CA ARG A 105 -6.32 -21.08 -8.07
C ARG A 105 -4.97 -21.78 -8.14
N THR A 106 -4.56 -22.15 -9.36
CA THR A 106 -3.33 -22.87 -9.62
C THR A 106 -2.34 -22.01 -10.41
N PRO A 107 -1.05 -22.34 -10.44
CA PRO A 107 -0.06 -21.62 -11.23
C PRO A 107 -0.51 -21.45 -12.69
N GLY A 108 -0.40 -20.24 -13.22
CA GLY A 108 -0.78 -19.87 -14.58
C GLY A 108 -2.26 -19.49 -14.79
N GLU A 109 -3.17 -19.80 -13.85
CA GLU A 109 -4.60 -19.41 -14.01
C GLU A 109 -4.82 -17.91 -13.97
N ALA A 110 -4.07 -17.16 -13.15
CA ALA A 110 -4.17 -15.71 -13.10
C ALA A 110 -3.85 -15.03 -14.44
N GLU A 111 -3.00 -15.64 -15.27
CA GLU A 111 -2.68 -15.17 -16.62
C GLU A 111 -3.85 -15.34 -17.59
N GLN A 112 -4.80 -16.22 -17.26
CA GLN A 112 -6.01 -16.49 -18.05
C GLN A 112 -7.19 -15.60 -17.65
N ASP A 113 -7.09 -14.89 -16.53
CA ASP A 113 -8.04 -13.85 -16.11
C ASP A 113 -7.79 -12.57 -16.92
N LEU A 114 -8.36 -12.51 -18.12
CA LEU A 114 -8.16 -11.40 -19.04
C LEU A 114 -8.70 -10.07 -18.49
N GLU A 115 -9.79 -10.10 -17.72
CA GLU A 115 -10.33 -8.91 -17.05
C GLU A 115 -9.37 -8.43 -15.94
N GLY A 116 -8.92 -9.33 -15.08
CA GLY A 116 -7.95 -9.02 -14.04
C GLY A 116 -6.63 -8.48 -14.61
N ALA A 117 -6.11 -9.08 -15.68
CA ALA A 117 -4.92 -8.62 -16.38
C ALA A 117 -5.10 -7.19 -16.97
N GLN A 118 -6.27 -6.91 -17.55
CA GLN A 118 -6.60 -5.57 -18.04
C GLN A 118 -6.65 -4.56 -16.89
N ILE A 119 -7.29 -4.89 -15.78
CA ILE A 119 -7.35 -4.06 -14.57
C ILE A 119 -5.94 -3.72 -14.08
N MET A 120 -5.03 -4.71 -14.01
CA MET A 120 -3.64 -4.48 -13.60
C MET A 120 -2.88 -3.59 -14.59
N SER A 121 -3.14 -3.72 -15.87
CA SER A 121 -2.54 -2.85 -16.90
C SER A 121 -3.01 -1.40 -16.75
N VAL A 122 -4.30 -1.18 -16.54
CA VAL A 122 -4.86 0.16 -16.29
C VAL A 122 -4.27 0.76 -15.01
N LEU A 123 -4.19 -0.03 -13.94
CA LEU A 123 -3.55 0.39 -12.68
C LEU A 123 -2.11 0.84 -12.90
N GLY A 124 -1.31 0.03 -13.60
CA GLY A 124 0.09 0.34 -13.90
C GLY A 124 0.25 1.64 -14.67
N ASN A 125 -0.60 1.87 -15.68
CA ASN A 125 -0.61 3.11 -16.46
C ASN A 125 -1.00 4.33 -15.58
N THR A 126 -2.02 4.21 -14.74
CA THR A 126 -2.43 5.27 -13.81
C THR A 126 -1.31 5.59 -12.82
N MET A 127 -0.69 4.55 -12.25
CA MET A 127 0.41 4.74 -11.30
C MET A 127 1.61 5.44 -11.96
N ALA A 128 1.98 5.01 -13.17
CA ALA A 128 3.06 5.63 -13.92
C ALA A 128 2.77 7.10 -14.26
N TRP A 129 1.52 7.42 -14.61
CA TRP A 129 1.10 8.79 -14.86
C TRP A 129 1.20 9.67 -13.61
N LEU A 130 0.70 9.19 -12.46
CA LEU A 130 0.81 9.90 -11.18
C LEU A 130 2.27 10.14 -10.75
N LEU A 131 3.13 9.14 -10.91
CA LEU A 131 4.56 9.27 -10.62
C LEU A 131 5.23 10.32 -11.51
N LYS A 132 4.91 10.33 -12.82
CA LYS A 132 5.41 11.36 -13.75
C LYS A 132 4.91 12.75 -13.39
N MET A 133 3.64 12.90 -13.03
CA MET A 133 3.09 14.18 -12.57
C MET A 133 3.84 14.70 -11.34
N ARG A 134 4.06 13.85 -10.34
CA ARG A 134 4.82 14.22 -9.13
C ARG A 134 6.24 14.64 -9.47
N GLU A 135 6.93 13.89 -10.31
CA GLU A 135 8.29 14.23 -10.73
C GLU A 135 8.35 15.57 -11.46
N GLN A 136 7.43 15.84 -12.37
CA GLN A 136 7.38 17.09 -13.12
C GLN A 136 7.01 18.33 -12.28
N THR A 137 6.31 18.13 -11.16
CA THR A 137 5.82 19.23 -10.34
C THR A 137 6.59 19.40 -9.02
N LYS A 138 7.53 18.53 -8.70
CA LYS A 138 8.22 18.51 -7.40
C LYS A 138 8.90 19.82 -7.01
N ASP A 139 9.41 20.57 -8.01
CA ASP A 139 10.14 21.81 -7.79
C ASP A 139 9.23 23.06 -7.87
N THR A 140 8.00 22.90 -8.35
CA THR A 140 7.06 24.01 -8.59
C THR A 140 5.82 23.97 -7.71
N LEU A 141 5.44 22.78 -7.23
CA LEU A 141 4.26 22.57 -6.37
C LEU A 141 4.68 22.00 -5.03
N LEU A 142 4.59 22.83 -4.00
CA LEU A 142 4.88 22.38 -2.63
C LEU A 142 3.80 21.41 -2.16
N ALA A 143 4.24 20.29 -1.60
CA ALA A 143 3.32 19.34 -0.95
C ALA A 143 2.66 19.98 0.29
N PRO A 144 1.42 19.59 0.65
CA PRO A 144 0.77 20.06 1.86
C PRO A 144 1.63 19.81 3.10
N VAL A 145 1.72 20.82 3.97
CA VAL A 145 2.51 20.71 5.21
C VAL A 145 1.86 19.70 6.17
N ALA A 146 2.68 18.94 6.87
CA ALA A 146 2.19 18.03 7.89
C ALA A 146 1.55 18.81 9.04
N VAL A 147 0.34 18.43 9.44
CA VAL A 147 -0.38 19.02 10.55
C VAL A 147 -0.22 18.15 11.79
N LYS A 148 0.03 18.78 12.95
CA LYS A 148 0.05 18.06 14.23
C LYS A 148 -1.32 17.46 14.49
N LYS A 149 -1.37 16.13 14.60
CA LYS A 149 -2.63 15.41 14.80
C LYS A 149 -3.25 15.74 16.16
N VAL A 150 -4.50 16.12 16.17
CA VAL A 150 -5.29 16.24 17.40
C VAL A 150 -5.79 14.84 17.76
N MET A 151 -5.46 14.40 18.97
CA MET A 151 -5.85 13.08 19.47
C MET A 151 -7.09 13.20 20.32
N THR A 152 -8.11 12.41 20.01
CA THR A 152 -9.31 12.28 20.83
C THR A 152 -9.20 11.04 21.71
N SER A 153 -9.44 11.21 23.02
CA SER A 153 -9.55 10.09 23.95
C SER A 153 -11.01 9.99 24.43
N PHE A 154 -11.60 8.82 24.30
CA PHE A 154 -12.95 8.53 24.80
C PHE A 154 -12.96 7.98 26.24
N ILE A 155 -11.78 7.73 26.80
CA ILE A 155 -11.59 7.31 28.20
C ILE A 155 -11.14 8.56 28.97
N ARG A 156 -11.94 8.99 29.93
CA ARG A 156 -11.68 10.12 30.82
C ARG A 156 -11.37 9.62 32.23
#